data_45cdc98ef0b5e62cac7be6b67417db23
#
_entry.id   45cdc98ef0b5e62cac7be6b67417db23
#
_cell.length_a   1.000
_cell.length_b   1.000
_cell.length_c   1.000
_cell.angle_alpha   90.00
_cell.angle_beta   90.00
_cell.angle_gamma   90.00
#
_symmetry.space_group_name_H-M   'P 1'
#
loop_
_entity.id
_entity.type
_entity.pdbx_description
1 polymer ?
#
loop_
_entity_poly.entity_id
_entity_poly.type
_entity_poly.pdbx_seq_one_letter_code
_entity_poly.pdbx_strand_id
1 'polypeptide(L)'
;MKNGTTETQISHSILSLRYLLLTLSILTIVRCGKSDEGSPSPAPEADKYESYWYYSYEAERVLTAADLSVDDFTPYTLGNLGDTLFVAGNAGNSLLLIDTEREEVLRTLDSWDFNGEQKHFGSRIEAVVPTADRLYVAERESKIHCFTLPELEYAGCIGNGNWNNAVFQAQAAAVADGLIFSRDKNGTVSLYREADVTPANYQQVSRYRRSATVGAVNNNFATHCMRPDGTGRLLLTDYNQRKIHVLDIAAAAQMENGAALDLPEQALSPDFAPTGLAVTPERYYVTGGNRIHIYDRANAVWSKSLQSIGGYTFAQPVCIQAQADSVLWISDMAASKRALVKMVVHKNEIREYERTGGHLLKVAEPTTRGTSREFFVDMRTHEIVEEPHVR
;
A
#
# COMPACT_ATOMS: atom_id res chain seq x y z
N MET A 1 -38.95 39.90 -23.29
CA MET A 1 -40.12 39.27 -22.67
C MET A 1 -39.63 38.05 -21.92
N LYS A 2 -39.57 38.18 -20.60
CA LYS A 2 -40.25 37.35 -19.57
C LYS A 2 -40.02 35.85 -19.76
N ASN A 3 -39.51 35.07 -18.86
CA ASN A 3 -39.55 34.93 -17.40
C ASN A 3 -38.36 34.02 -16.99
N GLY A 4 -37.72 34.08 -15.91
CA GLY A 4 -38.08 34.43 -14.55
C GLY A 4 -37.91 33.24 -13.61
N THR A 5 -36.89 33.30 -12.79
CA THR A 5 -36.82 32.83 -11.41
C THR A 5 -37.64 31.62 -10.96
N THR A 6 -37.03 30.55 -10.54
CA THR A 6 -37.39 29.72 -9.36
C THR A 6 -36.35 28.67 -9.06
N GLU A 7 -35.28 29.04 -8.34
CA GLU A 7 -34.36 28.03 -7.74
C GLU A 7 -33.60 28.56 -6.49
N THR A 8 -34.26 29.37 -5.66
CA THR A 8 -33.56 29.87 -4.45
C THR A 8 -34.40 29.81 -3.17
N GLN A 9 -35.40 28.97 -3.07
CA GLN A 9 -36.25 28.89 -1.87
C GLN A 9 -36.29 27.54 -1.13
N ILE A 10 -35.51 26.54 -1.53
CA ILE A 10 -35.55 25.22 -0.86
C ILE A 10 -34.41 25.04 0.15
N SER A 11 -33.39 25.89 0.14
CA SER A 11 -32.23 25.73 1.02
C SER A 11 -32.38 26.29 2.45
N HIS A 12 -33.37 27.18 2.67
CA HIS A 12 -33.55 27.80 3.98
C HIS A 12 -34.47 27.06 4.95
N SER A 13 -35.31 26.14 4.49
CA SER A 13 -36.24 25.41 5.36
C SER A 13 -35.64 24.21 6.04
N ILE A 14 -34.52 23.67 5.55
CA ILE A 14 -33.86 22.48 6.15
C ILE A 14 -32.92 22.86 7.29
N LEU A 15 -32.34 24.06 7.28
CA LEU A 15 -31.51 24.55 8.36
C LEU A 15 -32.31 24.95 9.63
N SER A 16 -33.51 25.47 9.46
CA SER A 16 -34.36 25.85 10.60
C SER A 16 -34.93 24.66 11.37
N LEU A 17 -35.15 23.53 10.70
CA LEU A 17 -35.67 22.32 11.35
C LEU A 17 -34.60 21.58 12.20
N ARG A 18 -33.33 21.71 11.86
CA ARG A 18 -32.25 21.13 12.66
C ARG A 18 -31.94 21.89 13.95
N TYR A 19 -32.12 23.20 13.96
CA TYR A 19 -31.99 24.02 15.17
C TYR A 19 -33.17 23.87 16.12
N LEU A 20 -34.40 23.60 15.61
CA LEU A 20 -35.57 23.38 16.44
C LEU A 20 -35.53 22.04 17.17
N LEU A 21 -34.91 21.02 16.61
CA LEU A 21 -34.74 19.71 17.26
C LEU A 21 -33.61 19.69 18.33
N LEU A 22 -32.61 20.56 18.20
CA LEU A 22 -31.54 20.68 19.23
C LEU A 22 -32.00 21.50 20.45
N THR A 23 -32.96 22.45 20.27
CA THR A 23 -33.45 23.24 21.41
C THR A 23 -34.57 22.53 22.20
N LEU A 24 -35.26 21.55 21.59
CA LEU A 24 -36.25 20.74 22.32
C LEU A 24 -35.68 19.66 23.20
N SER A 25 -34.42 19.24 22.96
CA SER A 25 -33.75 18.24 23.76
C SER A 25 -33.13 18.78 25.07
N ILE A 26 -33.08 20.10 25.25
CA ILE A 26 -32.50 20.75 26.43
C ILE A 26 -33.58 21.15 27.46
N LEU A 27 -34.86 21.12 27.10
CA LEU A 27 -35.95 21.59 27.96
C LEU A 27 -36.72 20.49 28.70
N THR A 28 -36.29 19.23 28.63
CA THR A 28 -36.99 18.12 29.35
C THR A 28 -36.27 17.60 30.57
N ILE A 29 -35.24 18.29 31.10
CA ILE A 29 -34.53 17.88 32.32
C ILE A 29 -34.70 18.92 33.45
N VAL A 30 -35.86 19.53 33.60
CA VAL A 30 -36.17 20.23 34.83
C VAL A 30 -37.65 20.03 35.13
N ARG A 31 -38.01 18.93 35.78
CA ARG A 31 -39.07 18.82 36.80
C ARG A 31 -39.31 17.34 37.18
N CYS A 32 -38.78 16.97 38.33
CA CYS A 32 -39.52 16.18 39.32
C CYS A 32 -38.65 16.04 40.59
N GLY A 33 -39.04 16.63 41.63
CA GLY A 33 -39.63 15.93 42.75
C GLY A 33 -38.58 15.72 43.86
N LYS A 34 -38.67 16.58 44.90
CA LYS A 34 -38.07 16.32 46.23
C LYS A 34 -38.60 15.00 46.76
N SER A 35 -37.73 14.09 47.13
CA SER A 35 -37.86 13.16 48.22
C SER A 35 -36.48 12.92 48.82
N ASP A 36 -36.41 12.99 50.13
CA ASP A 36 -35.26 12.98 50.95
C ASP A 36 -34.53 11.63 50.96
N GLU A 37 -33.25 11.71 51.40
CA GLU A 37 -32.43 10.66 51.98
C GLU A 37 -31.66 9.74 50.99
N GLY A 38 -30.39 10.04 50.95
CA GLY A 38 -29.33 9.23 50.40
C GLY A 38 -28.31 10.13 49.69
N SER A 39 -27.22 10.50 50.36
CA SER A 39 -26.09 11.09 49.68
C SER A 39 -25.81 10.28 48.41
N PRO A 40 -25.87 10.89 47.21
CA PRO A 40 -25.48 10.15 46.01
C PRO A 40 -24.04 9.69 46.23
N SER A 41 -23.85 8.38 46.18
CA SER A 41 -22.51 7.82 46.00
C SER A 41 -21.86 8.63 44.90
N PRO A 42 -20.67 9.21 45.07
CA PRO A 42 -20.03 9.93 44.01
C PRO A 42 -20.07 9.03 42.80
N ALA A 43 -20.60 9.52 41.68
CA ALA A 43 -20.49 8.83 40.41
C ALA A 43 -19.02 8.43 40.29
N PRO A 44 -18.70 7.19 39.93
CA PRO A 44 -17.31 6.79 39.74
C PRO A 44 -16.69 7.86 38.86
N GLU A 45 -15.66 8.53 39.38
CA GLU A 45 -14.86 9.46 38.57
C GLU A 45 -14.55 8.69 37.31
N ALA A 46 -14.97 9.22 36.18
CA ALA A 46 -14.59 8.65 34.89
C ALA A 46 -13.08 8.61 34.91
N ASP A 47 -12.52 7.43 35.04
CA ASP A 47 -11.10 7.21 35.11
C ASP A 47 -10.47 7.97 33.95
N LYS A 48 -9.64 8.95 34.26
CA LYS A 48 -8.91 9.72 33.27
C LYS A 48 -7.77 8.85 32.73
N TYR A 49 -8.13 7.90 31.87
CA TYR A 49 -7.15 7.12 31.14
C TYR A 49 -6.67 7.97 29.97
N GLU A 50 -5.36 8.20 29.88
CA GLU A 50 -4.73 8.60 28.64
C GLU A 50 -4.52 7.33 27.84
N SER A 51 -5.16 7.23 26.67
CA SER A 51 -4.93 6.11 25.75
C SER A 51 -3.69 6.35 24.93
N TYR A 52 -2.76 5.40 24.98
CA TYR A 52 -1.60 5.36 24.11
C TYR A 52 -1.73 4.20 23.13
N TRP A 53 -1.22 4.39 21.92
CA TRP A 53 -1.22 3.37 20.90
C TRP A 53 0.20 2.95 20.58
N TYR A 54 0.45 1.65 20.54
CA TYR A 54 1.69 1.09 20.04
C TYR A 54 1.42 0.02 18.99
N TYR A 55 2.41 -0.22 18.13
CA TYR A 55 2.29 -1.19 17.05
C TYR A 55 3.22 -2.36 17.30
N SER A 56 2.68 -3.57 17.25
CA SER A 56 3.44 -4.80 17.19
C SER A 56 3.30 -5.46 15.82
N TYR A 57 4.26 -6.28 15.44
CA TYR A 57 4.38 -6.87 14.12
C TYR A 57 4.63 -8.37 14.27
N GLU A 58 3.86 -9.16 13.55
CA GLU A 58 3.93 -10.62 13.60
C GLU A 58 4.15 -11.17 12.19
N ALA A 59 5.05 -12.16 12.04
CA ALA A 59 5.10 -13.00 10.86
C ALA A 59 4.08 -14.13 11.05
N GLU A 60 2.84 -13.89 10.61
CA GLU A 60 1.76 -14.86 10.76
C GLU A 60 2.05 -16.09 9.91
N ARG A 61 2.57 -15.89 8.70
CA ARG A 61 2.92 -16.96 7.76
C ARG A 61 4.20 -16.67 7.00
N VAL A 62 4.88 -17.75 6.65
CA VAL A 62 6.04 -17.75 5.76
C VAL A 62 5.80 -18.86 4.74
N LEU A 63 5.54 -18.48 3.49
CA LEU A 63 5.25 -19.42 2.40
C LEU A 63 6.48 -19.56 1.51
N THR A 64 6.93 -20.79 1.35
CA THR A 64 8.04 -21.19 0.47
C THR A 64 7.51 -21.94 -0.76
N ALA A 65 8.40 -22.32 -1.68
CA ALA A 65 8.04 -23.17 -2.81
C ALA A 65 7.35 -24.47 -2.38
N ALA A 66 7.81 -25.08 -1.28
CA ALA A 66 7.26 -26.32 -0.76
C ALA A 66 5.83 -26.13 -0.22
N ASP A 67 5.58 -25.02 0.48
CA ASP A 67 4.23 -24.72 1.01
C ASP A 67 3.23 -24.46 -0.12
N LEU A 68 3.68 -23.84 -1.20
CA LEU A 68 2.86 -23.54 -2.39
C LEU A 68 2.81 -24.69 -3.39
N SER A 69 3.51 -25.80 -3.16
CA SER A 69 3.62 -26.95 -4.08
C SER A 69 4.08 -26.57 -5.49
N VAL A 70 5.07 -25.67 -5.59
CA VAL A 70 5.70 -25.24 -6.84
C VAL A 70 7.19 -25.60 -6.84
N ASP A 71 7.76 -25.88 -8.03
CA ASP A 71 9.13 -26.44 -8.13
C ASP A 71 10.22 -25.39 -7.84
N ASP A 72 10.13 -24.19 -8.42
CA ASP A 72 11.09 -23.11 -8.20
C ASP A 72 10.36 -21.79 -8.00
N PHE A 73 10.60 -21.19 -6.87
CA PHE A 73 9.92 -19.98 -6.46
C PHE A 73 10.87 -18.98 -5.82
N THR A 74 11.10 -17.89 -6.52
CA THR A 74 11.86 -16.76 -5.99
C THR A 74 10.97 -15.53 -6.14
N PRO A 75 10.14 -15.18 -5.14
CA PRO A 75 9.17 -14.09 -5.25
C PRO A 75 9.88 -12.76 -5.47
N TYR A 76 9.41 -11.99 -6.45
CA TYR A 76 10.02 -10.72 -6.82
C TYR A 76 9.04 -9.57 -6.73
N THR A 77 7.97 -9.55 -7.53
CA THR A 77 6.97 -8.50 -7.52
C THR A 77 5.60 -9.01 -7.11
N LEU A 78 4.86 -8.18 -6.40
CA LEU A 78 3.56 -8.50 -5.81
C LEU A 78 2.50 -7.51 -6.26
N GLY A 79 1.29 -8.02 -6.52
CA GLY A 79 0.05 -7.29 -6.61
C GLY A 79 -0.99 -7.96 -5.70
N ASN A 80 -1.98 -7.22 -5.24
CA ASN A 80 -3.05 -7.77 -4.41
C ASN A 80 -4.41 -7.19 -4.81
N LEU A 81 -5.43 -8.03 -4.82
CA LEU A 81 -6.82 -7.63 -4.99
C LEU A 81 -7.71 -8.55 -4.12
N GLY A 82 -8.31 -7.99 -3.09
CA GLY A 82 -9.08 -8.77 -2.11
C GLY A 82 -8.21 -9.88 -1.51
N ASP A 83 -8.70 -11.10 -1.55
CA ASP A 83 -8.00 -12.28 -1.02
C ASP A 83 -7.10 -12.98 -2.05
N THR A 84 -6.84 -12.35 -3.18
CA THR A 84 -5.92 -12.88 -4.19
C THR A 84 -4.63 -12.09 -4.21
N LEU A 85 -3.52 -12.77 -3.96
CA LEU A 85 -2.16 -12.27 -4.13
C LEU A 85 -1.60 -12.73 -5.47
N PHE A 86 -1.15 -11.80 -6.28
CA PHE A 86 -0.49 -12.04 -7.56
C PHE A 86 1.01 -11.96 -7.37
N VAL A 87 1.74 -13.02 -7.70
CA VAL A 87 3.18 -13.12 -7.42
C VAL A 87 3.94 -13.53 -8.66
N ALA A 88 4.87 -12.70 -9.10
CA ALA A 88 5.81 -13.07 -10.15
C ALA A 88 7.20 -13.36 -9.56
N GLY A 89 7.85 -14.37 -10.11
CA GLY A 89 9.19 -14.78 -9.70
C GLY A 89 10.30 -13.99 -10.40
N ASN A 90 11.47 -13.92 -9.78
CA ASN A 90 12.64 -13.22 -10.31
C ASN A 90 13.21 -13.85 -11.60
N ALA A 91 13.14 -15.16 -11.72
CA ALA A 91 13.69 -15.92 -12.85
C ALA A 91 12.59 -16.47 -13.79
N GLY A 92 11.33 -16.38 -13.38
CA GLY A 92 10.21 -16.99 -14.10
C GLY A 92 9.48 -16.04 -15.03
N ASN A 93 8.89 -16.62 -16.04
CA ASN A 93 7.96 -15.96 -16.97
C ASN A 93 6.52 -16.40 -16.65
N SER A 94 6.22 -16.56 -15.38
CA SER A 94 4.91 -16.99 -14.89
C SER A 94 4.46 -16.13 -13.73
N LEU A 95 3.15 -16.05 -13.57
CA LEU A 95 2.49 -15.36 -12.48
C LEU A 95 1.66 -16.38 -11.69
N LEU A 96 1.91 -16.46 -10.40
CA LEU A 96 1.10 -17.25 -9.47
C LEU A 96 -0.03 -16.38 -8.92
N LEU A 97 -1.23 -16.93 -8.89
CA LEU A 97 -2.37 -16.39 -8.17
C LEU A 97 -2.54 -17.24 -6.92
N ILE A 98 -2.46 -16.63 -5.76
CA ILE A 98 -2.49 -17.30 -4.46
C ILE A 98 -3.70 -16.80 -3.69
N ASP A 99 -4.50 -17.73 -3.17
CA ASP A 99 -5.53 -17.45 -2.17
C ASP A 99 -4.85 -17.15 -0.84
N THR A 100 -5.06 -15.96 -0.30
CA THR A 100 -4.38 -15.51 0.93
C THR A 100 -5.02 -16.04 2.21
N GLU A 101 -6.25 -16.57 2.14
CA GLU A 101 -6.92 -17.23 3.27
C GLU A 101 -6.55 -18.71 3.36
N ARG A 102 -6.55 -19.40 2.20
CA ARG A 102 -6.22 -20.84 2.12
C ARG A 102 -4.74 -21.11 1.99
N GLU A 103 -3.97 -20.08 1.59
CA GLU A 103 -2.52 -20.14 1.38
C GLU A 103 -2.12 -21.16 0.29
N GLU A 104 -2.94 -21.25 -0.75
CA GLU A 104 -2.76 -22.18 -1.87
C GLU A 104 -2.74 -21.48 -3.22
N VAL A 105 -2.06 -22.07 -4.19
CA VAL A 105 -2.03 -21.55 -5.56
C VAL A 105 -3.36 -21.88 -6.25
N LEU A 106 -4.13 -20.84 -6.56
CA LEU A 106 -5.38 -20.95 -7.32
C LEU A 106 -5.10 -21.22 -8.79
N ARG A 107 -4.09 -20.55 -9.33
CA ARG A 107 -3.76 -20.64 -10.75
C ARG A 107 -2.33 -20.18 -11.02
N THR A 108 -1.68 -20.81 -11.99
CA THR A 108 -0.46 -20.30 -12.62
C THR A 108 -0.81 -19.76 -14.00
N LEU A 109 -0.48 -18.50 -14.26
CA LEU A 109 -0.60 -17.86 -15.56
C LEU A 109 0.80 -17.78 -16.18
N ASP A 110 1.09 -18.65 -17.13
CA ASP A 110 2.32 -18.72 -17.90
C ASP A 110 2.09 -18.53 -19.39
N SER A 111 0.89 -18.86 -19.84
CA SER A 111 0.47 -18.82 -21.23
C SER A 111 -1.03 -18.52 -21.37
N TRP A 112 -1.44 -18.02 -22.53
CA TRP A 112 -2.83 -17.73 -22.87
C TRP A 112 -3.06 -17.81 -24.37
N ASP A 113 -4.30 -18.05 -24.78
CA ASP A 113 -4.70 -18.02 -26.18
C ASP A 113 -5.07 -16.60 -26.60
N PHE A 114 -4.59 -16.18 -27.77
CA PHE A 114 -4.99 -14.93 -28.40
C PHE A 114 -5.06 -15.07 -29.92
N ASN A 115 -6.24 -14.90 -30.51
CA ASN A 115 -6.50 -15.06 -31.94
C ASN A 115 -6.07 -16.44 -32.50
N GLY A 116 -6.22 -17.50 -31.73
CA GLY A 116 -5.85 -18.87 -32.14
C GLY A 116 -4.36 -19.17 -32.02
N GLU A 117 -3.58 -18.29 -31.42
CA GLU A 117 -2.18 -18.53 -31.12
C GLU A 117 -1.94 -18.56 -29.61
N GLN A 118 -1.17 -19.54 -29.16
CA GLN A 118 -0.71 -19.56 -27.78
C GLN A 118 0.39 -18.51 -27.56
N LYS A 119 0.16 -17.64 -26.61
CA LYS A 119 1.10 -16.61 -26.17
C LYS A 119 1.63 -16.95 -24.79
N HIS A 120 2.78 -16.39 -24.44
CA HIS A 120 3.43 -16.52 -23.13
C HIS A 120 4.22 -15.27 -22.80
N PHE A 121 4.61 -15.10 -21.56
CA PHE A 121 5.53 -14.03 -21.18
C PHE A 121 6.92 -14.32 -21.77
N GLY A 122 7.48 -13.34 -22.48
CA GLY A 122 8.78 -13.46 -23.18
C GLY A 122 9.96 -13.16 -22.25
N SER A 123 9.71 -12.49 -21.12
CA SER A 123 10.76 -12.06 -20.22
C SER A 123 10.27 -11.93 -18.78
N ARG A 124 11.18 -11.58 -17.87
CA ARG A 124 10.85 -11.35 -16.48
C ARG A 124 9.75 -10.31 -16.30
N ILE A 125 8.79 -10.64 -15.45
CA ILE A 125 7.73 -9.74 -15.02
C ILE A 125 8.32 -8.75 -14.00
N GLU A 126 8.20 -7.47 -14.27
CA GLU A 126 8.75 -6.38 -13.45
C GLU A 126 7.68 -5.74 -12.56
N ALA A 127 6.42 -5.73 -12.98
CA ALA A 127 5.32 -5.22 -12.18
C ALA A 127 4.02 -5.98 -12.44
N VAL A 128 3.23 -6.13 -11.40
CA VAL A 128 1.91 -6.75 -11.40
C VAL A 128 0.94 -5.79 -10.73
N VAL A 129 -0.07 -5.34 -11.46
CA VAL A 129 -1.01 -4.30 -11.02
C VAL A 129 -2.44 -4.77 -11.27
N PRO A 130 -3.07 -5.43 -10.30
CA PRO A 130 -4.49 -5.75 -10.37
C PRO A 130 -5.33 -4.50 -10.07
N THR A 131 -6.44 -4.36 -10.80
CA THR A 131 -7.54 -3.44 -10.56
C THR A 131 -8.83 -4.23 -10.31
N ALA A 132 -9.96 -3.59 -10.13
CA ALA A 132 -11.22 -4.28 -9.84
C ALA A 132 -11.64 -5.28 -10.94
N ASP A 133 -11.31 -4.98 -12.19
CA ASP A 133 -11.76 -5.75 -13.38
C ASP A 133 -10.63 -6.14 -14.33
N ARG A 134 -9.38 -5.71 -14.05
CA ARG A 134 -8.25 -5.95 -14.93
C ARG A 134 -6.96 -6.27 -14.17
N LEU A 135 -6.09 -7.02 -14.81
CA LEU A 135 -4.75 -7.31 -14.37
C LEU A 135 -3.74 -6.81 -15.41
N TYR A 136 -2.89 -5.89 -15.02
CA TYR A 136 -1.78 -5.41 -15.86
C TYR A 136 -0.49 -6.06 -15.42
N VAL A 137 0.24 -6.63 -16.38
CA VAL A 137 1.50 -7.34 -16.16
C VAL A 137 2.58 -6.72 -17.06
N ALA A 138 3.52 -6.02 -16.46
CA ALA A 138 4.61 -5.39 -17.18
C ALA A 138 5.81 -6.31 -17.30
N GLU A 139 6.24 -6.58 -18.53
CA GLU A 139 7.43 -7.35 -18.83
C GLU A 139 8.64 -6.46 -19.15
N ARG A 140 9.81 -6.95 -18.81
CA ARG A 140 11.08 -6.30 -19.15
C ARG A 140 11.30 -6.11 -20.65
N GLU A 141 10.75 -6.98 -21.49
CA GLU A 141 10.83 -6.89 -22.95
C GLU A 141 9.86 -5.89 -23.59
N SER A 142 9.57 -4.81 -22.89
CA SER A 142 8.82 -3.69 -23.48
C SER A 142 7.37 -4.01 -23.84
N LYS A 143 6.67 -4.72 -22.94
CA LYS A 143 5.24 -4.99 -23.04
C LYS A 143 4.55 -4.78 -21.72
N ILE A 144 3.29 -4.36 -21.78
CA ILE A 144 2.36 -4.41 -20.65
C ILE A 144 1.14 -5.19 -21.13
N HIS A 145 0.99 -6.39 -20.63
CA HIS A 145 -0.16 -7.25 -20.90
C HIS A 145 -1.34 -6.86 -20.03
N CYS A 146 -2.54 -7.02 -20.58
CA CYS A 146 -3.79 -6.79 -19.87
C CYS A 146 -4.67 -8.03 -19.96
N PHE A 147 -5.18 -8.47 -18.82
CA PHE A 147 -6.16 -9.55 -18.69
C PHE A 147 -7.40 -9.03 -17.97
N THR A 148 -8.55 -9.61 -18.21
CA THR A 148 -9.76 -9.40 -17.40
C THR A 148 -9.63 -10.08 -16.05
N LEU A 149 -10.36 -9.63 -15.07
CA LEU A 149 -10.52 -10.29 -13.79
C LEU A 149 -12.01 -10.53 -13.53
N PRO A 150 -12.38 -11.66 -12.93
CA PRO A 150 -11.53 -12.76 -12.43
C PRO A 150 -11.13 -13.80 -13.49
N GLU A 151 -11.67 -13.78 -14.73
CA GLU A 151 -11.57 -14.86 -15.70
C GLU A 151 -10.16 -15.07 -16.24
N LEU A 152 -9.32 -14.02 -16.23
CA LEU A 152 -7.99 -13.96 -16.84
C LEU A 152 -8.02 -14.16 -18.36
N GLU A 153 -9.08 -13.66 -19.00
CA GLU A 153 -9.10 -13.55 -20.45
C GLU A 153 -8.20 -12.43 -20.95
N TYR A 154 -7.52 -12.67 -22.04
CA TYR A 154 -6.58 -11.67 -22.55
C TYR A 154 -7.29 -10.49 -23.18
N ALA A 155 -7.12 -9.29 -22.60
CA ALA A 155 -7.81 -8.07 -23.00
C ALA A 155 -6.99 -7.16 -23.91
N GLY A 156 -5.66 -7.36 -24.00
CA GLY A 156 -4.82 -6.54 -24.86
C GLY A 156 -3.36 -6.45 -24.43
N CYS A 157 -2.57 -5.67 -25.20
CA CYS A 157 -1.17 -5.44 -24.91
C CYS A 157 -0.75 -4.04 -25.34
N ILE A 158 0.00 -3.35 -24.50
CA ILE A 158 0.75 -2.15 -24.85
C ILE A 158 2.17 -2.56 -25.19
N GLY A 159 2.67 -2.11 -26.35
CA GLY A 159 4.02 -2.43 -26.81
C GLY A 159 4.12 -3.79 -27.50
N ASN A 160 5.20 -4.01 -28.24
CA ASN A 160 5.42 -5.20 -29.08
C ASN A 160 6.77 -5.87 -28.82
N GLY A 161 7.48 -5.49 -27.75
CA GLY A 161 8.81 -6.02 -27.46
C GLY A 161 9.95 -5.26 -28.17
N ASN A 162 9.64 -4.28 -29.02
CA ASN A 162 10.64 -3.48 -29.71
C ASN A 162 10.94 -2.18 -28.94
N TRP A 163 12.20 -1.87 -28.75
CA TRP A 163 12.68 -0.72 -27.98
C TRP A 163 12.20 0.64 -28.49
N ASN A 164 11.86 0.72 -29.77
CA ASN A 164 11.35 1.95 -30.40
C ASN A 164 9.84 2.12 -30.28
N ASN A 165 9.16 1.22 -29.61
CA ASN A 165 7.71 1.22 -29.47
C ASN A 165 7.21 1.96 -28.22
N ALA A 166 5.91 1.81 -27.96
CA ALA A 166 5.18 2.48 -26.90
C ALA A 166 5.78 2.25 -25.50
N VAL A 167 6.29 1.05 -25.21
CA VAL A 167 6.92 0.70 -23.93
C VAL A 167 8.40 0.45 -24.15
N PHE A 168 9.26 0.99 -23.29
CA PHE A 168 10.69 0.73 -23.30
C PHE A 168 11.14 0.14 -21.98
N GLN A 169 11.37 -1.17 -21.93
CA GLN A 169 11.85 -1.89 -20.74
C GLN A 169 11.22 -1.39 -19.44
N ALA A 170 9.90 -1.64 -19.28
CA ALA A 170 9.18 -1.26 -18.07
C ALA A 170 9.86 -1.85 -16.82
N GLN A 171 10.13 -1.02 -15.83
CA GLN A 171 10.72 -1.43 -14.54
C GLN A 171 9.74 -1.29 -13.39
N ALA A 172 8.72 -0.47 -13.55
CA ALA A 172 7.62 -0.31 -12.63
C ALA A 172 6.37 0.10 -13.39
N ALA A 173 5.23 -0.25 -12.87
CA ALA A 173 3.93 0.19 -13.37
C ALA A 173 2.96 0.45 -12.22
N ALA A 174 1.97 1.30 -12.48
CA ALA A 174 0.84 1.55 -11.61
C ALA A 174 -0.39 1.92 -12.45
N VAL A 175 -1.57 1.77 -11.87
CA VAL A 175 -2.83 2.19 -12.46
C VAL A 175 -3.57 3.09 -11.48
N ALA A 176 -4.02 4.23 -11.95
CA ALA A 176 -4.83 5.18 -11.19
C ALA A 176 -5.62 6.10 -12.13
N ASP A 177 -6.84 6.43 -11.74
CA ASP A 177 -7.71 7.39 -12.42
C ASP A 177 -7.88 7.12 -13.94
N GLY A 178 -8.00 5.85 -14.33
CA GLY A 178 -8.14 5.45 -15.74
C GLY A 178 -6.86 5.57 -16.56
N LEU A 179 -5.72 5.77 -15.90
CA LEU A 179 -4.41 5.88 -16.51
C LEU A 179 -3.49 4.76 -16.04
N ILE A 180 -2.73 4.21 -16.99
CA ILE A 180 -1.63 3.28 -16.74
C ILE A 180 -0.34 4.09 -16.79
N PHE A 181 0.40 4.04 -15.71
CA PHE A 181 1.72 4.64 -15.57
C PHE A 181 2.78 3.55 -15.76
N SER A 182 3.76 3.80 -16.57
CA SER A 182 4.92 2.92 -16.72
C SER A 182 6.20 3.74 -16.66
N ARG A 183 7.12 3.31 -15.82
CA ARG A 183 8.48 3.86 -15.78
C ARG A 183 9.41 2.95 -16.57
N ASP A 184 10.12 3.52 -17.55
CA ASP A 184 11.09 2.80 -18.36
C ASP A 184 12.52 2.87 -17.80
N LYS A 185 13.42 2.06 -18.37
CA LYS A 185 14.83 1.99 -17.95
C LYS A 185 15.58 3.34 -18.05
N ASN A 186 15.13 4.24 -18.91
CA ASN A 186 15.79 5.54 -19.10
C ASN A 186 15.28 6.61 -18.14
N GLY A 187 14.44 6.25 -17.17
CA GLY A 187 13.87 7.21 -16.22
C GLY A 187 12.70 8.01 -16.78
N THR A 188 12.13 7.59 -17.90
CA THR A 188 10.93 8.19 -18.48
C THR A 188 9.69 7.61 -17.83
N VAL A 189 8.70 8.44 -17.53
CA VAL A 189 7.35 8.00 -17.16
C VAL A 189 6.45 8.17 -18.37
N SER A 190 5.83 7.08 -18.80
CA SER A 190 4.85 7.03 -19.89
C SER A 190 3.47 6.77 -19.32
N LEU A 191 2.47 7.46 -19.85
CA LEU A 191 1.07 7.33 -19.49
C LEU A 191 0.28 6.77 -20.66
N TYR A 192 -0.64 5.85 -20.37
CA TYR A 192 -1.57 5.28 -21.35
C TYR A 192 -2.97 5.37 -20.75
N ARG A 193 -4.01 5.43 -21.59
CA ARG A 193 -5.39 5.35 -21.13
C ARG A 193 -5.80 3.89 -21.03
N GLU A 194 -6.40 3.50 -19.93
CA GLU A 194 -6.94 2.14 -19.76
C GLU A 194 -7.96 1.80 -20.85
N ALA A 195 -8.80 2.77 -21.24
CA ALA A 195 -9.81 2.61 -22.28
C ALA A 195 -9.23 2.26 -23.68
N ASP A 196 -7.97 2.62 -23.95
CA ASP A 196 -7.31 2.31 -25.22
C ASP A 196 -6.76 0.88 -25.28
N VAL A 197 -6.70 0.19 -24.12
CA VAL A 197 -6.19 -1.19 -24.06
C VAL A 197 -7.32 -2.16 -24.38
N THR A 198 -7.39 -2.58 -25.62
CA THR A 198 -8.40 -3.50 -26.15
C THR A 198 -7.75 -4.53 -27.08
N PRO A 199 -8.40 -5.67 -27.34
CA PRO A 199 -7.91 -6.63 -28.34
C PRO A 199 -7.73 -6.03 -29.72
N ALA A 200 -8.57 -5.06 -30.10
CA ALA A 200 -8.49 -4.38 -31.39
C ALA A 200 -7.24 -3.50 -31.53
N ASN A 201 -6.76 -2.94 -30.40
CA ASN A 201 -5.56 -2.10 -30.36
C ASN A 201 -4.31 -2.90 -29.94
N TYR A 202 -4.32 -4.22 -30.09
CA TYR A 202 -3.21 -5.08 -29.73
C TYR A 202 -1.87 -4.56 -30.27
N GLN A 203 -0.94 -4.28 -29.35
CA GLN A 203 0.40 -3.74 -29.63
C GLN A 203 0.42 -2.35 -30.30
N GLN A 204 -0.73 -1.70 -30.49
CA GLN A 204 -0.84 -0.41 -31.19
C GLN A 204 -1.28 0.72 -30.25
N VAL A 205 -1.43 0.45 -28.97
CA VAL A 205 -1.81 1.48 -27.98
C VAL A 205 -0.74 2.56 -27.96
N SER A 206 -1.15 3.79 -28.26
CA SER A 206 -0.26 4.95 -28.24
C SER A 206 -0.08 5.48 -26.82
N ARG A 207 1.07 6.07 -26.55
CA ARG A 207 1.28 6.84 -25.33
C ARG A 207 0.34 8.03 -25.30
N TYR A 208 -0.41 8.17 -24.21
CA TYR A 208 -1.24 9.35 -23.98
C TYR A 208 -0.36 10.55 -23.64
N ARG A 209 0.60 10.34 -22.74
CA ARG A 209 1.63 11.32 -22.37
C ARG A 209 2.96 10.63 -22.12
N ARG A 210 4.04 11.38 -22.23
CA ARG A 210 5.38 10.92 -21.93
C ARG A 210 6.22 12.07 -21.43
N SER A 211 6.91 11.88 -20.30
CA SER A 211 7.96 12.81 -19.85
C SER A 211 9.25 12.62 -20.66
N ALA A 212 10.04 13.65 -20.82
CA ALA A 212 11.41 13.53 -21.33
C ALA A 212 12.31 12.85 -20.28
N THR A 213 12.20 13.29 -19.06
CA THR A 213 12.93 12.76 -17.90
C THR A 213 12.13 12.97 -16.64
N VAL A 214 12.42 12.20 -15.61
CA VAL A 214 11.89 12.38 -14.26
C VAL A 214 13.01 12.96 -13.39
N GLY A 215 12.76 14.14 -12.80
CA GLY A 215 13.76 14.88 -12.03
C GLY A 215 14.79 15.60 -12.87
N ALA A 216 15.32 16.70 -12.33
CA ALA A 216 16.14 17.65 -13.06
C ALA A 216 17.56 17.16 -13.42
N VAL A 217 18.02 16.01 -12.91
CA VAL A 217 19.44 15.66 -13.02
C VAL A 217 19.63 14.17 -13.18
N ASN A 218 20.18 13.81 -14.34
CA ASN A 218 20.83 12.55 -14.65
C ASN A 218 19.92 11.33 -14.79
N ASN A 219 20.19 10.51 -15.77
CA ASN A 219 19.70 9.15 -16.06
C ASN A 219 19.84 8.15 -14.90
N ASN A 220 19.85 8.62 -13.67
CA ASN A 220 20.15 7.87 -12.46
C ASN A 220 18.91 7.56 -11.62
N PHE A 221 17.72 7.90 -12.11
CA PHE A 221 16.46 7.57 -11.47
C PHE A 221 16.14 6.08 -11.70
N ALA A 222 16.16 5.27 -10.67
CA ALA A 222 15.85 3.85 -10.73
C ALA A 222 14.64 3.53 -9.85
N THR A 223 13.47 3.39 -10.44
CA THR A 223 12.23 3.05 -9.75
C THR A 223 11.96 1.55 -9.86
N HIS A 224 11.77 0.92 -8.73
CA HIS A 224 11.33 -0.48 -8.64
C HIS A 224 9.88 -0.62 -8.20
N CYS A 225 9.28 0.44 -7.69
CA CYS A 225 7.90 0.41 -7.22
C CYS A 225 7.22 1.76 -7.47
N MET A 226 5.99 1.69 -7.96
CA MET A 226 5.06 2.81 -8.09
C MET A 226 3.77 2.45 -7.35
N ARG A 227 3.27 3.34 -6.49
CA ARG A 227 2.06 3.10 -5.70
C ARG A 227 1.18 4.35 -5.64
N PRO A 228 -0.09 4.25 -6.05
CA PRO A 228 -1.08 5.27 -5.71
C PRO A 228 -1.24 5.35 -4.19
N ASP A 229 -1.34 6.56 -3.66
CA ASP A 229 -1.53 6.77 -2.22
C ASP A 229 -3.00 6.96 -1.81
N GLY A 230 -3.91 6.88 -2.78
CA GLY A 230 -5.35 7.05 -2.57
C GLY A 230 -5.80 8.51 -2.45
N THR A 231 -4.90 9.50 -2.65
CA THR A 231 -5.22 10.93 -2.57
C THR A 231 -4.94 11.70 -3.87
N GLY A 232 -4.91 11.00 -5.01
CA GLY A 232 -4.56 11.60 -6.32
C GLY A 232 -3.07 11.73 -6.55
N ARG A 233 -2.24 11.09 -5.72
CA ARG A 233 -0.79 11.10 -5.86
C ARG A 233 -0.26 9.70 -6.12
N LEU A 234 0.80 9.62 -6.92
CA LEU A 234 1.56 8.43 -7.19
C LEU A 234 2.93 8.55 -6.53
N LEU A 235 3.28 7.59 -5.69
CA LEU A 235 4.57 7.53 -5.03
C LEU A 235 5.52 6.65 -5.84
N LEU A 236 6.74 7.14 -6.07
CA LEU A 236 7.77 6.47 -6.86
C LEU A 236 9.02 6.27 -6.02
N THR A 237 9.43 5.03 -5.81
CA THR A 237 10.73 4.75 -5.16
C THR A 237 11.87 5.12 -6.11
N ASP A 238 12.89 5.79 -5.60
CA ASP A 238 14.13 6.04 -6.32
C ASP A 238 15.30 5.39 -5.59
N TYR A 239 15.70 4.24 -6.10
CA TYR A 239 16.78 3.43 -5.54
C TYR A 239 18.12 4.18 -5.51
N ASN A 240 18.45 4.91 -6.57
CA ASN A 240 19.74 5.56 -6.71
C ASN A 240 19.85 6.85 -5.90
N GLN A 241 18.77 7.64 -5.87
CA GLN A 241 18.75 8.89 -5.10
C GLN A 241 18.31 8.70 -3.65
N ARG A 242 17.88 7.49 -3.27
CA ARG A 242 17.36 7.16 -1.94
C ARG A 242 16.20 8.06 -1.54
N LYS A 243 15.19 8.13 -2.42
CA LYS A 243 14.03 8.99 -2.25
C LYS A 243 12.75 8.25 -2.58
N ILE A 244 11.65 8.75 -2.06
CA ILE A 244 10.31 8.42 -2.55
C ILE A 244 9.69 9.72 -3.02
N HIS A 245 9.60 9.86 -4.34
CA HIS A 245 9.04 11.03 -4.98
C HIS A 245 7.53 10.97 -5.02
N VAL A 246 6.92 12.15 -5.11
CA VAL A 246 5.47 12.32 -5.28
C VAL A 246 5.22 12.85 -6.69
N LEU A 247 4.33 12.20 -7.41
CA LEU A 247 3.80 12.63 -8.70
C LEU A 247 2.31 12.91 -8.53
N ASP A 248 1.90 14.13 -8.81
CA ASP A 248 0.48 14.48 -8.91
C ASP A 248 -0.09 13.86 -10.20
N ILE A 249 -1.11 13.00 -10.05
CA ILE A 249 -1.70 12.24 -11.16
C ILE A 249 -2.40 13.16 -12.15
N ALA A 250 -3.13 14.17 -11.67
CA ALA A 250 -3.86 15.10 -12.51
C ALA A 250 -2.90 16.01 -13.30
N ALA A 251 -1.83 16.50 -12.66
CA ALA A 251 -0.79 17.27 -13.34
C ALA A 251 -0.06 16.43 -14.39
N ALA A 252 0.27 15.19 -14.10
CA ALA A 252 0.89 14.28 -15.08
C ALA A 252 -0.01 14.01 -16.28
N ALA A 253 -1.32 13.88 -16.07
CA ALA A 253 -2.29 13.70 -17.16
C ALA A 253 -2.38 14.90 -18.11
N GLN A 254 -1.99 16.09 -17.65
CA GLN A 254 -2.05 17.34 -18.42
C GLN A 254 -0.68 17.78 -18.96
N MET A 255 0.42 17.12 -18.59
CA MET A 255 1.75 17.51 -19.04
C MET A 255 1.86 17.46 -20.58
N GLU A 256 2.70 18.31 -21.16
CA GLU A 256 3.06 18.24 -22.57
C GLU A 256 3.95 17.02 -22.86
N ASN A 257 3.79 16.42 -24.03
CA ASN A 257 4.64 15.32 -24.45
C ASN A 257 6.10 15.76 -24.60
N GLY A 258 6.99 15.05 -23.93
CA GLY A 258 8.41 15.36 -23.92
C GLY A 258 8.82 16.46 -22.94
N ALA A 259 7.89 16.95 -22.11
CA ALA A 259 8.23 17.86 -21.01
C ALA A 259 9.02 17.09 -19.93
N ALA A 260 9.94 17.76 -19.27
CA ALA A 260 10.55 17.23 -18.06
C ALA A 260 9.47 17.14 -16.96
N LEU A 261 9.37 15.97 -16.32
CA LEU A 261 8.52 15.81 -15.18
C LEU A 261 9.33 16.20 -13.93
N ASP A 262 9.05 17.37 -13.41
CA ASP A 262 9.63 17.83 -12.17
C ASP A 262 8.91 17.15 -11.00
N LEU A 263 9.68 16.57 -10.09
CA LEU A 263 9.18 15.95 -8.86
C LEU A 263 9.78 16.70 -7.65
N PRO A 264 9.33 17.92 -7.39
CA PRO A 264 9.88 18.74 -6.31
C PRO A 264 9.52 18.18 -4.94
N GLU A 265 8.35 17.55 -4.84
CA GLU A 265 7.86 16.98 -3.61
C GLU A 265 8.44 15.58 -3.39
N GLN A 266 8.87 15.33 -2.16
CA GLN A 266 9.35 14.03 -1.70
C GLN A 266 8.50 13.59 -0.53
N ALA A 267 7.91 12.41 -0.63
CA ALA A 267 7.21 11.81 0.50
C ALA A 267 8.19 11.42 1.61
N LEU A 268 9.34 10.83 1.23
CA LEU A 268 10.37 10.35 2.14
C LEU A 268 11.76 10.53 1.53
N SER A 269 12.77 10.70 2.40
CA SER A 269 14.18 10.70 2.04
C SER A 269 14.94 9.71 2.92
N PRO A 270 14.82 8.39 2.65
CA PRO A 270 15.51 7.37 3.44
C PRO A 270 17.03 7.44 3.24
N ASP A 271 17.78 6.99 4.24
CA ASP A 271 19.24 6.84 4.17
C ASP A 271 19.70 5.56 3.45
N PHE A 272 18.75 4.74 3.01
CA PHE A 272 18.95 3.49 2.28
C PHE A 272 18.30 3.54 0.89
N ALA A 273 18.62 2.58 0.03
CA ALA A 273 18.03 2.45 -1.30
C ALA A 273 16.67 1.71 -1.22
N PRO A 274 15.52 2.40 -1.46
CA PRO A 274 14.20 1.80 -1.38
C PRO A 274 13.94 0.89 -2.58
N THR A 275 13.42 -0.33 -2.33
CA THR A 275 13.07 -1.30 -3.38
C THR A 275 11.57 -1.48 -3.54
N GLY A 276 10.82 -1.55 -2.46
CA GLY A 276 9.36 -1.68 -2.46
C GLY A 276 8.71 -0.70 -1.52
N LEU A 277 7.43 -0.46 -1.73
CA LEU A 277 6.62 0.48 -0.96
C LEU A 277 5.20 -0.06 -0.82
N ALA A 278 4.70 -0.10 0.41
CA ALA A 278 3.27 -0.24 0.70
C ALA A 278 2.77 0.99 1.45
N VAL A 279 1.53 1.35 1.17
CA VAL A 279 0.86 2.50 1.76
C VAL A 279 -0.40 2.01 2.48
N THR A 280 -0.52 2.39 3.74
CA THR A 280 -1.75 2.21 4.52
C THR A 280 -2.25 3.59 4.99
N PRO A 281 -3.44 3.72 5.57
CA PRO A 281 -3.94 5.02 6.05
C PRO A 281 -3.00 5.73 7.01
N GLU A 282 -2.29 4.99 7.86
CA GLU A 282 -1.46 5.56 8.92
C GLU A 282 0.05 5.47 8.63
N ARG A 283 0.50 4.59 7.72
CA ARG A 283 1.92 4.24 7.60
C ARG A 283 2.40 4.06 6.17
N TYR A 284 3.67 4.38 5.97
CA TYR A 284 4.45 3.87 4.84
C TYR A 284 5.35 2.74 5.31
N TYR A 285 5.39 1.65 4.55
CA TYR A 285 6.30 0.53 4.73
C TYR A 285 7.21 0.44 3.53
N VAL A 286 8.51 0.56 3.77
CA VAL A 286 9.51 0.65 2.70
C VAL A 286 10.52 -0.47 2.87
N THR A 287 10.66 -1.33 1.87
CA THR A 287 11.73 -2.34 1.85
C THR A 287 13.04 -1.74 1.36
N GLY A 288 14.15 -2.13 1.98
CA GLY A 288 15.48 -1.73 1.56
C GLY A 288 16.57 -2.44 2.36
N GLY A 289 17.61 -2.90 1.69
CA GLY A 289 18.62 -3.75 2.30
C GLY A 289 18.01 -5.07 2.80
N ASN A 290 18.15 -5.36 4.09
CA ASN A 290 17.60 -6.54 4.75
C ASN A 290 16.49 -6.20 5.76
N ARG A 291 15.77 -5.07 5.55
CA ARG A 291 14.82 -4.52 6.52
C ARG A 291 13.56 -3.99 5.86
N ILE A 292 12.54 -3.86 6.68
CA ILE A 292 11.35 -3.05 6.40
C ILE A 292 11.45 -1.82 7.28
N HIS A 293 11.42 -0.64 6.67
CA HIS A 293 11.45 0.65 7.35
C HIS A 293 10.03 1.22 7.39
N ILE A 294 9.63 1.70 8.55
CA ILE A 294 8.27 2.16 8.81
C ILE A 294 8.30 3.64 9.11
N TYR A 295 7.44 4.38 8.43
CA TYR A 295 7.27 5.82 8.61
C TYR A 295 5.82 6.13 8.94
N ASP A 296 5.60 7.09 9.80
CA ASP A 296 4.30 7.68 10.02
C ASP A 296 3.88 8.45 8.77
N ARG A 297 2.67 8.21 8.27
CA ARG A 297 2.22 8.81 7.02
C ARG A 297 1.85 10.28 7.16
N ALA A 298 1.36 10.72 8.30
CA ALA A 298 0.86 12.07 8.49
C ALA A 298 1.99 13.11 8.46
N ASN A 299 3.17 12.76 8.97
CA ASN A 299 4.31 13.68 9.10
C ASN A 299 5.57 13.18 8.39
N ALA A 300 5.54 12.02 7.75
CA ALA A 300 6.67 11.38 7.07
C ALA A 300 7.87 11.10 7.99
N VAL A 301 7.65 10.97 9.29
CA VAL A 301 8.72 10.72 10.28
C VAL A 301 8.98 9.22 10.36
N TRP A 302 10.26 8.86 10.34
CA TRP A 302 10.70 7.50 10.61
C TRP A 302 10.27 7.05 12.01
N SER A 303 9.67 5.87 12.08
CA SER A 303 9.21 5.25 13.31
C SER A 303 10.19 4.18 13.78
N LYS A 304 10.40 3.15 12.96
CA LYS A 304 11.34 2.05 13.23
C LYS A 304 11.74 1.28 11.98
N SER A 305 12.69 0.36 12.16
CA SER A 305 13.09 -0.61 11.13
C SER A 305 13.00 -2.02 11.68
N LEU A 306 12.40 -2.92 10.90
CA LEU A 306 12.24 -4.32 11.25
C LEU A 306 13.22 -5.17 10.44
N GLN A 307 14.21 -5.75 11.08
CA GLN A 307 15.06 -6.78 10.50
C GLN A 307 14.50 -8.17 10.74
N SER A 308 13.76 -8.33 11.83
CA SER A 308 13.11 -9.59 12.19
C SER A 308 11.70 -9.32 12.72
N ILE A 309 10.79 -10.23 12.46
CA ILE A 309 9.42 -10.25 13.00
C ILE A 309 9.06 -11.69 13.37
N GLY A 310 8.51 -11.92 14.57
CA GLY A 310 7.98 -13.22 14.99
C GLY A 310 8.95 -14.40 14.78
N GLY A 311 10.27 -14.19 14.93
CA GLY A 311 11.28 -15.22 14.68
C GLY A 311 11.75 -15.32 13.22
N TYR A 312 11.10 -14.65 12.26
CA TYR A 312 11.57 -14.55 10.89
C TYR A 312 12.54 -13.38 10.73
N THR A 313 13.72 -13.64 10.16
CA THR A 313 14.73 -12.60 9.85
C THR A 313 14.80 -12.40 8.35
N PHE A 314 14.55 -11.17 7.91
CA PHE A 314 14.64 -10.77 6.51
C PHE A 314 16.10 -10.81 6.03
N ALA A 315 16.26 -11.29 4.79
CA ALA A 315 17.57 -11.32 4.14
C ALA A 315 17.64 -10.37 2.94
N GLN A 316 16.62 -10.36 2.09
CA GLN A 316 16.51 -9.45 0.95
C GLN A 316 15.03 -9.18 0.62
N PRO A 317 14.31 -8.43 1.46
CA PRO A 317 12.94 -8.02 1.15
C PRO A 317 12.97 -7.01 -0.01
N VAL A 318 12.29 -7.32 -1.11
CA VAL A 318 12.34 -6.50 -2.34
C VAL A 318 11.01 -5.86 -2.69
N CYS A 319 9.90 -6.52 -2.39
CA CYS A 319 8.58 -5.98 -2.62
C CYS A 319 7.72 -6.12 -1.37
N ILE A 320 6.85 -5.16 -1.15
CA ILE A 320 5.88 -5.17 -0.07
C ILE A 320 4.54 -4.66 -0.60
N GLN A 321 3.46 -5.34 -0.26
CA GLN A 321 2.12 -5.05 -0.71
C GLN A 321 1.15 -5.09 0.46
N ALA A 322 0.35 -4.04 0.66
CA ALA A 322 -0.74 -4.05 1.62
C ALA A 322 -1.94 -4.80 1.03
N GLN A 323 -2.43 -5.79 1.73
CA GLN A 323 -3.71 -6.45 1.46
C GLN A 323 -4.84 -5.72 2.20
N ALA A 324 -4.56 -5.30 3.42
CA ALA A 324 -5.44 -4.50 4.26
C ALA A 324 -4.59 -3.54 5.09
N ASP A 325 -5.22 -2.69 5.90
CA ASP A 325 -4.52 -1.72 6.75
C ASP A 325 -3.55 -2.39 7.75
N SER A 326 -3.87 -3.62 8.15
CA SER A 326 -3.10 -4.40 9.12
C SER A 326 -2.44 -5.66 8.54
N VAL A 327 -2.57 -5.94 7.24
CA VAL A 327 -2.01 -7.14 6.62
C VAL A 327 -1.15 -6.76 5.43
N LEU A 328 0.13 -7.15 5.48
CA LEU A 328 1.08 -6.90 4.41
C LEU A 328 1.75 -8.20 3.97
N TRP A 329 1.97 -8.31 2.67
CA TRP A 329 2.75 -9.38 2.07
C TRP A 329 4.10 -8.86 1.61
N ILE A 330 5.16 -9.58 1.96
CA ILE A 330 6.55 -9.22 1.66
C ILE A 330 7.19 -10.35 0.87
N SER A 331 7.86 -10.02 -0.24
CA SER A 331 8.73 -10.96 -0.93
C SER A 331 10.16 -10.86 -0.40
N ASP A 332 10.70 -11.96 0.14
CA ASP A 332 12.11 -12.08 0.50
C ASP A 332 12.82 -12.96 -0.53
N MET A 333 13.55 -12.30 -1.42
CA MET A 333 14.14 -12.91 -2.62
C MET A 333 15.46 -13.62 -2.36
N ALA A 334 16.07 -13.46 -1.18
CA ALA A 334 17.38 -14.06 -0.88
C ALA A 334 17.37 -15.57 -1.14
N ALA A 335 18.43 -16.08 -1.73
CA ALA A 335 18.58 -17.52 -2.04
C ALA A 335 18.40 -18.42 -0.81
N SER A 336 18.72 -17.91 0.38
CA SER A 336 18.56 -18.61 1.66
C SER A 336 17.12 -18.57 2.20
N LYS A 337 16.24 -17.77 1.61
CA LYS A 337 14.84 -17.54 2.07
C LYS A 337 13.84 -17.94 1.00
N ARG A 338 13.79 -17.22 -0.12
CA ARG A 338 12.83 -17.40 -1.23
C ARG A 338 11.41 -17.59 -0.72
N ALA A 339 10.93 -16.62 0.02
CA ALA A 339 9.70 -16.73 0.78
C ALA A 339 8.77 -15.53 0.57
N LEU A 340 7.48 -15.79 0.70
CA LEU A 340 6.47 -14.78 0.96
C LEU A 340 6.19 -14.74 2.44
N VAL A 341 6.22 -13.56 3.02
CA VAL A 341 5.97 -13.36 4.45
C VAL A 341 4.69 -12.56 4.62
N LYS A 342 3.70 -13.14 5.29
CA LYS A 342 2.50 -12.42 5.72
C LYS A 342 2.81 -11.76 7.05
N MET A 343 2.87 -10.45 7.03
CA MET A 343 3.06 -9.63 8.22
C MET A 343 1.72 -9.07 8.68
N VAL A 344 1.36 -9.35 9.92
CA VAL A 344 0.20 -8.75 10.58
C VAL A 344 0.66 -7.63 11.49
N VAL A 345 -0.03 -6.51 11.41
CA VAL A 345 0.21 -5.31 12.20
C VAL A 345 -0.89 -5.19 13.23
N HIS A 346 -0.53 -5.24 14.49
CA HIS A 346 -1.46 -5.06 15.59
C HIS A 346 -1.32 -3.64 16.15
N LYS A 347 -2.43 -2.92 16.16
CA LYS A 347 -2.55 -1.63 16.85
C LYS A 347 -3.12 -1.88 18.23
N ASN A 348 -2.28 -1.73 19.25
CA ASN A 348 -2.62 -2.05 20.63
C ASN A 348 -2.89 -0.78 21.42
N GLU A 349 -4.02 -0.74 22.13
CA GLU A 349 -4.37 0.34 23.03
C GLU A 349 -3.85 0.03 24.43
N ILE A 350 -3.18 1.00 25.03
CA ILE A 350 -2.74 0.96 26.42
C ILE A 350 -3.71 1.79 27.24
N ARG A 351 -4.51 1.18 28.09
CA ARG A 351 -5.52 1.86 28.90
C ARG A 351 -5.07 2.14 30.33
N GLU A 352 -4.14 1.34 30.84
CA GLU A 352 -3.62 1.47 32.21
C GLU A 352 -2.10 1.48 32.16
N TYR A 353 -1.49 2.45 32.83
CA TYR A 353 -0.04 2.53 32.89
C TYR A 353 0.46 3.17 34.17
N GLU A 354 1.60 2.72 34.58
CA GLU A 354 2.37 3.30 35.66
C GLU A 354 3.66 3.86 35.08
N ARG A 355 3.91 5.16 35.25
CA ARG A 355 5.15 5.78 34.78
C ARG A 355 6.30 5.37 35.69
N THR A 356 7.26 4.66 35.13
CA THR A 356 8.51 4.33 35.79
C THR A 356 9.67 4.94 35.03
N GLY A 357 10.56 5.68 35.73
CA GLY A 357 11.79 6.19 35.12
C GLY A 357 11.62 7.27 34.04
N GLY A 358 10.61 8.11 34.12
CA GLY A 358 10.45 9.32 33.32
C GLY A 358 9.97 9.14 31.86
N HIS A 359 10.28 8.06 31.20
CA HIS A 359 9.90 7.78 29.81
C HIS A 359 9.53 6.31 29.54
N LEU A 360 9.64 5.45 30.54
CA LEU A 360 9.19 4.07 30.45
C LEU A 360 7.74 3.97 30.94
N LEU A 361 6.94 3.27 30.18
CA LEU A 361 5.54 3.00 30.46
C LEU A 361 5.38 1.52 30.74
N LYS A 362 4.85 1.17 31.92
CA LYS A 362 4.49 -0.20 32.26
C LYS A 362 3.14 -0.52 31.62
N VAL A 363 3.08 -1.60 30.89
CA VAL A 363 1.88 -2.07 30.18
C VAL A 363 1.52 -3.46 30.65
N ALA A 364 0.25 -3.67 30.93
CA ALA A 364 -0.31 -4.99 31.20
C ALA A 364 -1.20 -5.40 30.02
N GLU A 365 -0.81 -6.42 29.30
CA GLU A 365 -1.57 -6.97 28.18
C GLU A 365 -2.34 -8.22 28.65
N PRO A 366 -3.69 -8.27 28.53
CA PRO A 366 -4.46 -9.46 28.84
C PRO A 366 -4.12 -10.57 27.85
N THR A 367 -3.72 -11.74 28.35
CA THR A 367 -3.50 -12.90 27.50
C THR A 367 -4.80 -13.69 27.32
N THR A 368 -4.90 -14.49 26.26
CA THR A 368 -6.04 -15.39 25.98
C THR A 368 -6.28 -16.45 27.06
N ARG A 369 -5.37 -16.58 28.02
CA ARG A 369 -5.48 -17.52 29.16
C ARG A 369 -5.89 -16.86 30.49
N GLY A 370 -6.32 -15.59 30.45
CA GLY A 370 -6.73 -14.87 31.66
C GLY A 370 -5.58 -14.43 32.56
N THR A 371 -4.35 -14.53 32.11
CA THR A 371 -3.16 -13.95 32.76
C THR A 371 -2.80 -12.66 32.06
N SER A 372 -2.20 -11.70 32.73
CA SER A 372 -1.63 -10.50 32.10
C SER A 372 -0.13 -10.70 31.87
N ARG A 373 0.36 -10.29 30.71
CA ARG A 373 1.80 -10.13 30.46
C ARG A 373 2.14 -8.66 30.72
N GLU A 374 3.07 -8.42 31.60
CA GLU A 374 3.60 -7.09 31.87
C GLU A 374 4.88 -6.86 31.06
N PHE A 375 5.01 -5.68 30.47
CA PHE A 375 6.20 -5.23 29.77
C PHE A 375 6.31 -3.71 29.87
N PHE A 376 7.44 -3.16 29.46
CA PHE A 376 7.67 -1.72 29.45
C PHE A 376 7.79 -1.24 28.00
N VAL A 377 7.26 -0.05 27.72
CA VAL A 377 7.41 0.64 26.43
C VAL A 377 8.22 1.91 26.65
N ASP A 378 9.33 2.06 25.93
CA ASP A 378 10.03 3.35 25.90
C ASP A 378 9.23 4.34 25.02
N MET A 379 8.68 5.38 25.63
CA MET A 379 7.81 6.36 24.98
C MET A 379 8.57 7.28 24.00
N ARG A 380 9.89 7.24 23.94
CA ARG A 380 10.70 7.97 22.95
C ARG A 380 10.90 7.16 21.69
N THR A 381 11.15 5.85 21.84
CA THR A 381 11.45 4.95 20.72
C THR A 381 10.24 4.12 20.31
N HIS A 382 9.20 4.06 21.15
CA HIS A 382 8.04 3.16 21.02
C HIS A 382 8.44 1.68 20.94
N GLU A 383 9.57 1.33 21.54
CA GLU A 383 10.06 -0.05 21.60
C GLU A 383 9.68 -0.72 22.93
N ILE A 384 9.43 -2.02 22.85
CA ILE A 384 9.19 -2.83 24.06
C ILE A 384 10.54 -3.09 24.72
N VAL A 385 10.62 -2.77 26.01
CA VAL A 385 11.76 -3.06 26.88
C VAL A 385 11.32 -4.14 27.84
N GLU A 386 11.88 -5.35 27.75
CA GLU A 386 11.41 -6.52 28.52
C GLU A 386 11.63 -6.38 30.03
N GLU A 387 12.67 -5.71 30.49
CA GLU A 387 12.86 -5.31 31.89
C GLU A 387 13.70 -4.01 31.96
N PRO A 388 13.27 -2.99 32.74
CA PRO A 388 14.13 -1.87 32.99
C PRO A 388 15.28 -2.34 33.89
N HIS A 389 16.50 -2.35 33.38
CA HIS A 389 17.67 -2.48 34.24
C HIS A 389 17.69 -1.28 35.20
N VAL A 390 17.19 -1.49 36.40
CA VAL A 390 17.38 -0.53 37.51
C VAL A 390 18.89 -0.48 37.78
N ARG A 391 19.53 0.60 37.40
CA ARG A 391 20.88 0.93 37.85
C ARG A 391 20.84 1.70 39.15
#